data_eacc74cf396022f2e3960cfc56434438
#
_entry.id   eacc74cf396022f2e3960cfc56434438
#
_cell.length_a   1.000
_cell.length_b   1.000
_cell.length_c   1.000
_cell.angle_alpha   90.00
_cell.angle_beta   90.00
_cell.angle_gamma   90.00
#
_symmetry.space_group_name_H-M   'P 1'
#
loop_
_entity.id
_entity.type
_entity.pdbx_description
1 polymer ?
#
loop_
_entity_poly.entity_id
_entity_poly.type
_entity_poly.pdbx_seq_one_letter_code
_entity_poly.pdbx_strand_id
1 'polypeptide(L)'
;MGIPVIIDTDVGTDVDDMWALAFALRCPELDIRLITTCTGNVEYRAALVAKLLEVAGRTDIPIGLGLSLDAAPEPQKAWIEDYQLNLYPGVVLKDGVGAICDTVNQSENPVTLIAIGPLPNIAAALQRAPSIIENSKFIGMHGSLRIGYLG
;
A
#
# COMPACT_ATOMS: atom_id res chain seq x y z
N MET A 1 -7.87 -14.75 -15.21
CA MET A 1 -8.05 -13.64 -14.26
C MET A 1 -6.96 -13.75 -13.20
N GLY A 2 -6.29 -12.64 -12.90
CA GLY A 2 -5.31 -12.60 -11.80
C GLY A 2 -5.98 -12.64 -10.42
N ILE A 3 -5.19 -12.90 -9.40
CA ILE A 3 -5.61 -12.84 -7.99
C ILE A 3 -5.77 -11.38 -7.60
N PRO A 4 -6.96 -10.88 -7.23
CA PRO A 4 -7.11 -9.48 -6.82
C PRO A 4 -6.39 -9.24 -5.51
N VAL A 5 -5.51 -8.22 -5.48
CA VAL A 5 -4.72 -7.88 -4.31
C VAL A 5 -4.77 -6.38 -4.02
N ILE A 6 -4.70 -6.05 -2.75
CA ILE A 6 -4.35 -4.72 -2.23
C ILE A 6 -3.02 -4.86 -1.52
N ILE A 7 -2.08 -3.94 -1.75
CA ILE A 7 -0.80 -3.93 -1.07
C ILE A 7 -0.77 -2.70 -0.14
N ASP A 8 -0.62 -2.95 1.16
CA ASP A 8 -0.45 -1.91 2.19
C ASP A 8 1.01 -1.87 2.63
N THR A 9 1.66 -0.69 2.53
CA THR A 9 3.11 -0.55 2.61
C THR A 9 3.52 0.71 3.36
N ASP A 10 4.64 0.67 4.06
CA ASP A 10 5.35 1.84 4.56
C ASP A 10 6.65 2.13 3.79
N VAL A 11 6.63 1.86 2.50
CA VAL A 11 7.73 2.08 1.55
C VAL A 11 8.45 3.41 1.79
N GLY A 12 9.77 3.37 1.74
CA GLY A 12 10.60 4.57 1.85
C GLY A 12 11.34 4.72 3.17
N THR A 13 11.15 3.82 4.13
CA THR A 13 11.97 3.74 5.36
C THR A 13 13.26 2.94 5.08
N ASP A 14 13.14 1.83 4.41
CA ASP A 14 14.23 1.00 3.87
C ASP A 14 13.89 0.57 2.44
N VAL A 15 14.61 -0.38 1.85
CA VAL A 15 14.49 -0.69 0.41
C VAL A 15 13.65 -1.92 0.10
N ASP A 16 13.32 -2.74 1.07
CA ASP A 16 12.65 -4.03 0.88
C ASP A 16 11.23 -3.88 0.34
N ASP A 17 10.44 -2.95 0.85
CA ASP A 17 9.11 -2.62 0.33
C ASP A 17 9.16 -2.20 -1.15
N MET A 18 10.17 -1.39 -1.52
CA MET A 18 10.36 -0.99 -2.92
C MET A 18 10.64 -2.20 -3.82
N TRP A 19 11.45 -3.15 -3.35
CA TRP A 19 11.70 -4.40 -4.05
C TRP A 19 10.47 -5.28 -4.11
N ALA A 20 9.69 -5.36 -3.01
CA ALA A 20 8.45 -6.13 -2.96
C ALA A 20 7.42 -5.59 -3.95
N LEU A 21 7.24 -4.26 -4.02
CA LEU A 21 6.37 -3.61 -5.00
C LEU A 21 6.84 -3.85 -6.44
N ALA A 22 8.13 -3.66 -6.73
CA ALA A 22 8.69 -3.91 -8.05
C ALA A 22 8.51 -5.37 -8.48
N PHE A 23 8.68 -6.32 -7.56
CA PHE A 23 8.43 -7.74 -7.79
C PHE A 23 6.94 -8.01 -8.07
N ALA A 24 6.04 -7.48 -7.23
CA ALA A 24 4.60 -7.66 -7.41
C ALA A 24 4.10 -7.14 -8.77
N LEU A 25 4.63 -6.00 -9.23
CA LEU A 25 4.32 -5.43 -10.55
C LEU A 25 4.76 -6.32 -11.73
N ARG A 26 5.67 -7.27 -11.49
CA ARG A 26 6.17 -8.23 -12.50
C ARG A 26 5.49 -9.61 -12.39
N CYS A 27 4.60 -9.82 -11.43
CA CYS A 27 3.85 -11.06 -11.24
C CYS A 27 2.52 -10.99 -12.02
N PRO A 28 2.40 -11.63 -13.18
CA PRO A 28 1.17 -11.59 -13.99
C PRO A 28 -0.01 -12.30 -13.31
N GLU A 29 0.25 -13.08 -12.28
CA GLU A 29 -0.77 -13.75 -11.47
C GLU A 29 -1.48 -12.78 -10.51
N LEU A 30 -0.88 -11.62 -10.22
CA LEU A 30 -1.45 -10.61 -9.33
C LEU A 30 -2.20 -9.54 -10.12
N ASP A 31 -3.44 -9.31 -9.73
CA ASP A 31 -4.26 -8.19 -10.18
C ASP A 31 -4.27 -7.12 -9.08
N ILE A 32 -3.26 -6.23 -9.12
CA ILE A 32 -3.10 -5.19 -8.10
C ILE A 32 -4.18 -4.14 -8.29
N ARG A 33 -5.14 -4.10 -7.38
CA ARG A 33 -6.29 -3.20 -7.41
C ARG A 33 -6.06 -1.86 -6.70
N LEU A 34 -5.14 -1.84 -5.73
CA LEU A 34 -4.85 -0.67 -4.92
C LEU A 34 -3.50 -0.85 -4.23
N ILE A 35 -2.73 0.23 -4.11
CA ILE A 35 -1.58 0.30 -3.19
C ILE A 35 -1.88 1.39 -2.17
N THR A 36 -1.84 1.06 -0.88
CA THR A 36 -2.03 2.04 0.20
C THR A 36 -0.73 2.29 0.95
N THR A 37 -0.53 3.54 1.35
CA THR A 37 0.62 3.93 2.16
C THR A 37 0.21 4.14 3.61
N CYS A 38 1.08 3.81 4.56
CA CYS A 38 0.80 3.97 5.98
C CYS A 38 2.01 4.48 6.75
N THR A 39 1.74 5.07 7.92
CA THR A 39 2.72 5.61 8.86
C THR A 39 3.65 6.70 8.31
N GLY A 40 4.27 7.48 9.17
CA GLY A 40 5.14 8.58 8.76
C GLY A 40 4.46 9.56 7.80
N ASN A 41 5.19 10.06 6.83
CA ASN A 41 4.68 10.94 5.78
C ASN A 41 4.10 10.11 4.63
N VAL A 42 2.80 9.89 4.63
CA VAL A 42 2.10 9.07 3.63
C VAL A 42 2.14 9.68 2.22
N GLU A 43 2.25 11.00 2.09
CA GLU A 43 2.40 11.68 0.79
C GLU A 43 3.80 11.42 0.18
N TYR A 44 4.85 11.45 1.01
CA TYR A 44 6.19 11.04 0.59
C TYR A 44 6.21 9.60 0.08
N ARG A 45 5.59 8.69 0.81
CA ARG A 45 5.47 7.28 0.42
C ARG A 45 4.67 7.12 -0.88
N ALA A 46 3.57 7.84 -1.00
CA ALA A 46 2.76 7.85 -2.22
C ALA A 46 3.54 8.39 -3.44
N ALA A 47 4.39 9.39 -3.25
CA ALA A 47 5.25 9.90 -4.32
C ALA A 47 6.28 8.86 -4.78
N LEU A 48 6.84 8.05 -3.87
CA LEU A 48 7.69 6.92 -4.21
C LEU A 48 6.93 5.86 -5.02
N VAL A 49 5.73 5.48 -4.55
CA VAL A 49 4.86 4.52 -5.27
C VAL A 49 4.50 5.06 -6.65
N ALA A 50 4.07 6.31 -6.73
CA ALA A 50 3.66 6.95 -7.99
C ALA A 50 4.80 6.94 -9.02
N LYS A 51 6.01 7.35 -8.62
CA LYS A 51 7.18 7.31 -9.48
C LYS A 51 7.54 5.89 -9.93
N LEU A 52 7.44 4.90 -9.01
CA LEU A 52 7.64 3.50 -9.36
C LEU A 52 6.62 3.03 -10.40
N LEU A 53 5.33 3.35 -10.21
CA LEU A 53 4.26 2.98 -11.13
C LEU A 53 4.43 3.63 -12.51
N GLU A 54 4.87 4.88 -12.59
CA GLU A 54 5.19 5.53 -13.85
C GLU A 54 6.35 4.83 -14.58
N VAL A 55 7.44 4.54 -13.87
CA VAL A 55 8.59 3.80 -14.44
C VAL A 55 8.17 2.41 -14.92
N ALA A 56 7.25 1.76 -14.20
CA ALA A 56 6.73 0.44 -14.56
C ALA A 56 5.65 0.48 -15.66
N GLY A 57 5.15 1.66 -16.05
CA GLY A 57 4.04 1.81 -16.99
C GLY A 57 2.69 1.30 -16.44
N ARG A 58 2.50 1.37 -15.10
CA ARG A 58 1.33 0.86 -14.39
C ARG A 58 0.57 1.96 -13.64
N THR A 59 0.39 3.09 -14.28
CA THR A 59 -0.40 4.21 -13.74
C THR A 59 -1.91 3.94 -13.66
N ASP A 60 -2.33 2.78 -14.14
CA ASP A 60 -3.68 2.22 -13.97
C ASP A 60 -3.99 1.85 -12.52
N ILE A 61 -2.96 1.59 -11.69
CA ILE A 61 -3.12 1.19 -10.29
C ILE A 61 -3.32 2.44 -9.41
N PRO A 62 -4.45 2.56 -8.69
CA PRO A 62 -4.68 3.67 -7.78
C PRO A 62 -3.79 3.59 -6.54
N ILE A 63 -3.48 4.75 -5.98
CA ILE A 63 -2.72 4.91 -4.74
C ILE A 63 -3.65 5.50 -3.68
N GLY A 64 -3.71 4.89 -2.49
CA GLY A 64 -4.48 5.39 -1.35
C GLY A 64 -3.57 5.98 -0.27
N LEU A 65 -3.80 7.24 0.11
CA LEU A 65 -3.15 7.85 1.26
C LEU A 65 -3.81 7.31 2.53
N GLY A 66 -3.09 6.52 3.30
CA GLY A 66 -3.59 5.97 4.53
C GLY A 66 -3.25 6.81 5.75
N LEU A 67 -3.14 6.17 6.91
CA LEU A 67 -2.96 6.86 8.19
C LEU A 67 -1.50 7.16 8.46
N SER A 68 -1.25 8.44 8.74
CA SER A 68 0.03 8.92 9.27
C SER A 68 -0.03 8.90 10.79
N LEU A 69 0.68 7.97 11.44
CA LEU A 69 0.68 7.82 12.90
C LEU A 69 1.86 8.55 13.54
N ASP A 70 3.06 8.22 13.12
CA ASP A 70 4.30 8.70 13.71
C ASP A 70 5.23 9.27 12.66
N ALA A 71 6.15 10.15 13.09
CA ALA A 71 7.22 10.62 12.20
C ALA A 71 8.17 9.45 11.89
N ALA A 72 8.53 9.32 10.61
CA ALA A 72 9.49 8.33 10.14
C ALA A 72 10.57 9.01 9.27
N PRO A 73 11.79 8.46 9.22
CA PRO A 73 12.81 8.92 8.29
C PRO A 73 12.39 8.83 6.83
N GLU A 74 12.91 9.73 5.99
CA GLU A 74 12.65 9.78 4.55
C GLU A 74 13.95 9.57 3.73
N PRO A 75 14.68 8.47 3.92
CA PRO A 75 16.01 8.30 3.32
C PRO A 75 16.00 8.21 1.79
N GLN A 76 14.86 7.89 1.18
CA GLN A 76 14.73 7.80 -0.28
C GLN A 76 14.26 9.10 -0.94
N LYS A 77 14.20 10.21 -0.18
CA LYS A 77 13.72 11.51 -0.65
C LYS A 77 14.47 12.02 -1.89
N ALA A 78 15.77 11.78 -1.98
CA ALA A 78 16.58 12.18 -3.13
C ALA A 78 16.08 11.56 -4.45
N TRP A 79 15.46 10.38 -4.42
CA TRP A 79 14.91 9.74 -5.63
C TRP A 79 13.68 10.46 -6.17
N ILE A 80 12.96 11.18 -5.32
CA ILE A 80 11.74 11.92 -5.69
C ILE A 80 11.90 13.44 -5.55
N GLU A 81 13.14 13.95 -5.49
CA GLU A 81 13.40 15.39 -5.25
C GLU A 81 12.67 16.29 -6.26
N ASP A 82 12.64 15.90 -7.52
CA ASP A 82 11.97 16.62 -8.61
C ASP A 82 10.56 16.08 -8.92
N TYR A 83 10.04 15.15 -8.11
CA TYR A 83 8.77 14.50 -8.36
C TYR A 83 7.61 15.20 -7.65
N GLN A 84 6.56 15.52 -8.39
CA GLN A 84 5.36 16.16 -7.86
C GLN A 84 4.17 15.20 -7.92
N LEU A 85 3.72 14.71 -6.76
CA LEU A 85 2.61 13.75 -6.67
C LEU A 85 1.32 14.24 -7.32
N ASN A 86 1.07 15.56 -7.31
CA ASN A 86 -0.10 16.17 -7.96
C ASN A 86 -0.05 16.14 -9.49
N LEU A 87 1.08 15.79 -10.09
CA LEU A 87 1.25 15.58 -11.53
C LEU A 87 1.20 14.11 -11.93
N TYR A 88 1.03 13.22 -10.96
CA TYR A 88 0.88 11.79 -11.24
C TYR A 88 -0.32 11.55 -12.16
N PRO A 89 -0.15 10.85 -13.32
CA PRO A 89 -1.22 10.66 -14.29
C PRO A 89 -2.29 9.65 -13.84
N GLY A 90 -2.01 8.86 -12.82
CA GLY A 90 -2.96 7.92 -12.24
C GLY A 90 -3.84 8.55 -11.15
N VAL A 91 -4.49 7.72 -10.36
CA VAL A 91 -5.42 8.14 -9.31
C VAL A 91 -4.75 8.10 -7.94
N VAL A 92 -4.82 9.22 -7.20
CA VAL A 92 -4.42 9.30 -5.79
C VAL A 92 -5.67 9.58 -4.95
N LEU A 93 -6.03 8.62 -4.09
CA LEU A 93 -7.19 8.67 -3.21
C LEU A 93 -6.76 9.19 -1.83
N LYS A 94 -7.40 10.26 -1.35
CA LYS A 94 -7.06 10.88 -0.07
C LYS A 94 -7.48 10.06 1.15
N ASP A 95 -8.48 9.20 1.00
CA ASP A 95 -8.95 8.26 2.03
C ASP A 95 -8.56 6.84 1.65
N GLY A 96 -7.32 6.47 1.94
CA GLY A 96 -6.79 5.13 1.66
C GLY A 96 -7.53 4.03 2.42
N VAL A 97 -8.00 4.32 3.64
CA VAL A 97 -8.80 3.37 4.45
C VAL A 97 -10.15 3.10 3.79
N GLY A 98 -10.84 4.17 3.36
CA GLY A 98 -12.08 4.03 2.58
C GLY A 98 -11.86 3.28 1.29
N ALA A 99 -10.76 3.56 0.59
CA ALA A 99 -10.40 2.87 -0.65
C ALA A 99 -10.20 1.36 -0.45
N ILE A 100 -9.60 0.91 0.67
CA ILE A 100 -9.52 -0.52 1.02
C ILE A 100 -10.94 -1.11 1.14
N CYS A 101 -11.81 -0.46 1.94
CA CYS A 101 -13.16 -0.94 2.16
C CYS A 101 -13.95 -1.03 0.84
N ASP A 102 -13.88 0.00 0.02
CA ASP A 102 -14.61 0.08 -1.25
C ASP A 102 -14.10 -0.98 -2.24
N THR A 103 -12.78 -1.14 -2.36
CA THR A 103 -12.17 -2.14 -3.25
C THR A 103 -12.59 -3.56 -2.88
N VAL A 104 -12.62 -3.89 -1.58
CA VAL A 104 -13.05 -5.22 -1.12
C VAL A 104 -14.54 -5.42 -1.32
N ASN A 105 -15.38 -4.42 -0.96
CA ASN A 105 -16.83 -4.55 -1.04
C ASN A 105 -17.35 -4.58 -2.49
N GLN A 106 -16.65 -3.97 -3.43
CA GLN A 106 -17.03 -3.94 -4.86
C GLN A 106 -16.47 -5.13 -5.64
N SER A 107 -15.58 -5.92 -5.05
CA SER A 107 -14.97 -7.05 -5.73
C SER A 107 -15.90 -8.26 -5.75
N GLU A 108 -16.07 -8.87 -6.91
CA GLU A 108 -16.81 -10.13 -7.06
C GLU A 108 -16.07 -11.34 -6.47
N ASN A 109 -14.75 -11.23 -6.34
CA ASN A 109 -13.90 -12.30 -5.81
C ASN A 109 -13.18 -11.81 -4.55
N PRO A 110 -12.86 -12.71 -3.61
CA PRO A 110 -12.11 -12.34 -2.41
C PRO A 110 -10.79 -11.64 -2.74
N VAL A 111 -10.58 -10.46 -2.15
CA VAL A 111 -9.37 -9.67 -2.33
C VAL A 111 -8.33 -10.07 -1.29
N THR A 112 -7.10 -10.30 -1.71
CA THR A 112 -6.01 -10.56 -0.78
C THR A 112 -5.38 -9.25 -0.32
N LEU A 113 -5.49 -8.96 0.96
CA LEU A 113 -4.82 -7.83 1.62
C LEU A 113 -3.39 -8.27 1.96
N ILE A 114 -2.42 -7.74 1.23
CA ILE A 114 -0.98 -7.98 1.47
C ILE A 114 -0.45 -6.76 2.23
N ALA A 115 -0.19 -6.94 3.53
CA ALA A 115 0.33 -5.87 4.36
C ALA A 115 1.81 -6.12 4.70
N ILE A 116 2.69 -5.26 4.22
CA ILE A 116 4.15 -5.34 4.40
C ILE A 116 4.68 -4.23 5.32
N GLY A 117 3.86 -3.21 5.61
CA GLY A 117 4.09 -2.21 6.64
C GLY A 117 3.27 -2.46 7.93
N PRO A 118 3.32 -1.57 8.92
CA PRO A 118 2.44 -1.59 10.09
C PRO A 118 0.96 -1.58 9.70
N LEU A 119 0.07 -1.98 10.62
CA LEU A 119 -1.33 -2.28 10.33
C LEU A 119 -2.38 -1.17 10.64
N PRO A 120 -2.06 0.13 10.70
CA PRO A 120 -3.07 1.13 11.06
C PRO A 120 -4.22 1.18 10.05
N ASN A 121 -3.92 1.06 8.74
CA ASN A 121 -4.93 1.09 7.70
C ASN A 121 -5.86 -0.12 7.77
N ILE A 122 -5.30 -1.31 7.96
CA ILE A 122 -6.06 -2.55 8.06
C ILE A 122 -6.96 -2.54 9.30
N ALA A 123 -6.43 -2.11 10.45
CA ALA A 123 -7.20 -1.98 11.67
C ALA A 123 -8.36 -0.97 11.51
N ALA A 124 -8.10 0.18 10.91
CA ALA A 124 -9.13 1.19 10.66
C ALA A 124 -10.17 0.71 9.62
N ALA A 125 -9.76 -0.02 8.59
CA ALA A 125 -10.68 -0.59 7.61
C ALA A 125 -11.64 -1.60 8.24
N LEU A 126 -11.12 -2.48 9.11
CA LEU A 126 -11.93 -3.44 9.87
C LEU A 126 -12.90 -2.76 10.83
N GLN A 127 -12.49 -1.64 11.45
CA GLN A 127 -13.37 -0.86 12.31
C GLN A 127 -14.47 -0.13 11.51
N ARG A 128 -14.13 0.41 10.32
CA ARG A 128 -15.07 1.15 9.46
C ARG A 128 -16.07 0.24 8.77
N ALA A 129 -15.62 -0.91 8.29
CA ALA A 129 -16.42 -1.87 7.55
C ALA A 129 -16.06 -3.31 7.95
N PRO A 130 -16.56 -3.82 9.09
CA PRO A 130 -16.25 -5.18 9.56
C PRO A 130 -16.59 -6.28 8.55
N SER A 131 -17.55 -6.03 7.67
CA SER A 131 -17.96 -6.99 6.62
C SER A 131 -16.88 -7.31 5.60
N ILE A 132 -15.82 -6.51 5.49
CA ILE A 132 -14.75 -6.80 4.53
C ILE A 132 -14.06 -8.14 4.79
N ILE A 133 -14.15 -8.68 6.02
CA ILE A 133 -13.62 -10.02 6.36
C ILE A 133 -14.28 -11.13 5.56
N GLU A 134 -15.52 -10.94 5.11
CA GLU A 134 -16.28 -11.96 4.37
C GLU A 134 -15.77 -12.12 2.93
N ASN A 135 -15.17 -11.04 2.38
CA ASN A 135 -14.67 -11.01 1.00
C ASN A 135 -13.18 -10.66 0.91
N SER A 136 -12.41 -10.94 1.96
CA SER A 136 -10.97 -10.73 1.94
C SER A 136 -10.18 -11.90 2.52
N LYS A 137 -8.91 -11.96 2.15
CA LYS A 137 -7.86 -12.80 2.73
C LYS A 137 -6.76 -11.88 3.23
N PHE A 138 -6.05 -12.29 4.27
CA PHE A 138 -4.97 -11.49 4.82
C PHE A 138 -3.64 -12.24 4.77
N ILE A 139 -2.62 -11.57 4.26
CA ILE A 139 -1.22 -11.99 4.29
C ILE A 139 -0.42 -10.81 4.80
N GLY A 140 0.38 -11.04 5.84
CA GLY A 140 1.13 -9.94 6.43
C GLY A 140 2.53 -10.35 6.88
N MET A 141 3.47 -9.41 6.75
CA MET A 141 4.82 -9.52 7.28
C MET A 141 4.87 -8.80 8.62
N HIS A 142 4.52 -9.49 9.69
CA HIS A 142 4.39 -8.89 11.02
C HIS A 142 4.83 -9.79 12.13
N GLY A 143 5.08 -9.13 13.25
CA GLY A 143 5.26 -9.75 14.53
C GLY A 143 6.61 -10.42 14.71
N SER A 144 6.79 -10.84 15.94
CA SER A 144 7.92 -11.64 16.39
C SER A 144 7.43 -12.60 17.46
N LEU A 145 7.97 -13.82 17.44
CA LEU A 145 7.58 -14.82 18.44
C LEU A 145 8.25 -14.62 19.81
N ARG A 146 9.37 -13.92 19.86
CA ARG A 146 10.15 -13.79 21.10
C ARG A 146 10.69 -12.40 21.37
N ILE A 147 11.28 -11.77 20.36
CA ILE A 147 11.95 -10.47 20.48
C ILE A 147 11.46 -9.60 19.34
N GLY A 148 11.01 -8.37 19.64
CA GLY A 148 10.58 -7.41 18.63
C GLY A 148 11.76 -6.87 17.83
N TYR A 149 11.46 -6.09 16.79
CA TYR A 149 12.45 -5.52 15.87
C TYR A 149 13.50 -4.64 16.57
N LEU A 150 13.12 -3.98 17.64
CA LEU A 150 14.00 -3.11 18.42
C LEU A 150 14.62 -3.78 19.67
N GLY A 151 14.45 -5.07 19.85
CA GLY A 151 15.01 -5.83 20.99
C GLY A 151 14.08 -5.88 22.21
#